data_75b96d5b1ae6837ae6ed1f4f29a0c2b0
#
_entry.id   75b96d5b1ae6837ae6ed1f4f29a0c2b0
#
_cell.length_a   1.000
_cell.length_b   1.000
_cell.length_c   1.000
_cell.angle_alpha   90.00
_cell.angle_beta   90.00
_cell.angle_gamma   90.00
#
_symmetry.space_group_name_H-M   'P 1'
#
loop_
_entity.id
_entity.type
_entity.pdbx_description
1 polymer ?
#
loop_
_entity_poly.entity_id
_entity_poly.type
_entity_poly.pdbx_seq_one_letter_code
_entity_poly.pdbx_strand_id
1 'polypeptide(L)'
;MKEKIKHINIFHLVLVLLALAGVGYGVYNHKNLYKKTITVRGNAEADYENQISSYSLTIEYHDIDKEKAIESLNEKVTETIEKIKEFGIDSKDIKTQNLSIYQREEPYIEDGVTKYKPNEWYASYTIDVKLRDLSRSIELTALLSGVENSNLWGPNLIIDESNTNDDELLSKAVEDARNKAEKMAAGMGGKVGKVLKIEEINMDSGSSIYPLDKYYVGVGGAPIEPGSTTVSRSVVVTFELK
;
A
#
# COMPACT_ATOMS: atom_id res chain seq x y z
N MET A 1 -50.20 71.18 -22.94
CA MET A 1 -49.94 69.92 -22.19
C MET A 1 -48.41 69.64 -22.22
N LYS A 2 -47.69 70.01 -21.16
CA LYS A 2 -46.22 69.80 -21.08
C LYS A 2 -45.98 68.47 -20.37
N GLU A 3 -45.50 67.47 -21.10
CA GLU A 3 -45.07 66.22 -20.50
C GLU A 3 -43.87 66.46 -19.59
N LYS A 4 -43.97 66.08 -18.34
CA LYS A 4 -42.87 65.99 -17.36
C LYS A 4 -42.09 64.73 -17.64
N ILE A 5 -40.99 64.84 -18.38
CA ILE A 5 -39.98 63.77 -18.46
C ILE A 5 -39.39 63.64 -17.05
N LYS A 6 -39.72 62.54 -16.36
CA LYS A 6 -39.12 62.17 -15.08
C LYS A 6 -37.65 61.85 -15.36
N HIS A 7 -36.73 62.67 -14.89
CA HIS A 7 -35.31 62.33 -14.85
C HIS A 7 -35.11 61.11 -13.98
N ILE A 8 -34.91 59.94 -14.57
CA ILE A 8 -34.47 58.77 -13.87
C ILE A 8 -33.07 59.07 -13.33
N ASN A 9 -32.94 59.16 -12.01
CA ASN A 9 -31.67 59.46 -11.37
C ASN A 9 -30.67 58.33 -11.67
N ILE A 10 -29.50 58.63 -12.23
CA ILE A 10 -28.46 57.69 -12.60
C ILE A 10 -28.17 56.71 -11.43
N PHE A 11 -28.27 57.23 -10.22
CA PHE A 11 -28.12 56.42 -9.00
C PHE A 11 -29.14 55.28 -8.90
N HIS A 12 -30.41 55.51 -9.24
CA HIS A 12 -31.44 54.48 -9.25
C HIS A 12 -31.21 53.43 -10.36
N LEU A 13 -30.70 53.88 -11.50
CA LEU A 13 -30.33 52.95 -12.60
C LEU A 13 -29.21 52.02 -12.20
N VAL A 14 -28.17 52.54 -11.53
CA VAL A 14 -27.04 51.74 -11.02
C VAL A 14 -27.50 50.74 -9.98
N LEU A 15 -28.39 51.14 -9.04
CA LEU A 15 -28.93 50.21 -8.02
C LEU A 15 -29.74 49.07 -8.65
N VAL A 16 -30.54 49.36 -9.67
CA VAL A 16 -31.30 48.34 -10.40
C VAL A 16 -30.37 47.35 -11.13
N LEU A 17 -29.29 47.82 -11.76
CA LEU A 17 -28.31 47.00 -12.42
C LEU A 17 -27.56 46.10 -11.43
N LEU A 18 -27.19 46.63 -10.25
CA LEU A 18 -26.57 45.86 -9.18
C LEU A 18 -27.53 44.78 -8.62
N ALA A 19 -28.80 45.13 -8.45
CA ALA A 19 -29.82 44.18 -8.00
C ALA A 19 -30.02 43.05 -9.04
N LEU A 20 -30.08 43.39 -10.33
CA LEU A 20 -30.19 42.38 -11.41
C LEU A 20 -28.94 41.50 -11.51
N ALA A 21 -27.74 42.07 -11.34
CA ALA A 21 -26.50 41.32 -11.28
C ALA A 21 -26.45 40.36 -10.07
N GLY A 22 -26.92 40.84 -8.89
CA GLY A 22 -27.04 40.02 -7.67
C GLY A 22 -28.03 38.86 -7.83
N VAL A 23 -29.19 39.11 -8.43
CA VAL A 23 -30.19 38.06 -8.76
C VAL A 23 -29.62 37.09 -9.79
N GLY A 24 -28.96 37.59 -10.85
CA GLY A 24 -28.31 36.75 -11.85
C GLY A 24 -27.24 35.85 -11.26
N TYR A 25 -26.41 36.38 -10.36
CA TYR A 25 -25.39 35.63 -9.64
C TYR A 25 -26.01 34.58 -8.68
N GLY A 26 -27.08 34.97 -7.97
CA GLY A 26 -27.82 34.05 -7.09
C GLY A 26 -28.45 32.88 -7.85
N VAL A 27 -29.07 33.14 -9.01
CA VAL A 27 -29.69 32.13 -9.88
C VAL A 27 -28.62 31.24 -10.49
N TYR A 28 -27.47 31.80 -10.88
CA TYR A 28 -26.33 31.02 -11.43
C TYR A 28 -25.76 30.06 -10.36
N ASN A 29 -25.53 30.55 -9.16
CA ASN A 29 -25.06 29.73 -8.05
C ASN A 29 -26.09 28.66 -7.63
N HIS A 30 -27.38 29.02 -7.60
CA HIS A 30 -28.44 28.09 -7.25
C HIS A 30 -28.56 26.92 -8.23
N LYS A 31 -28.42 27.18 -9.55
CA LYS A 31 -28.39 26.11 -10.58
C LYS A 31 -27.17 25.20 -10.44
N ASN A 32 -26.04 25.70 -9.94
CA ASN A 32 -24.83 24.90 -9.72
C ASN A 32 -24.88 24.06 -8.44
N LEU A 33 -25.65 24.49 -7.42
CA LEU A 33 -25.80 23.79 -6.14
C LEU A 33 -26.63 22.50 -6.24
N TYR A 34 -27.49 22.35 -7.26
CA TYR A 34 -28.41 21.22 -7.43
C TYR A 34 -28.11 20.37 -8.67
N LYS A 35 -26.82 20.23 -9.02
CA LYS A 35 -26.48 19.26 -10.07
C LYS A 35 -26.80 17.86 -9.55
N LYS A 36 -27.70 17.18 -10.26
CA LYS A 36 -27.90 15.74 -10.01
C LYS A 36 -26.61 15.03 -10.34
N THR A 37 -26.17 14.20 -9.45
CA THR A 37 -24.90 13.45 -9.60
C THR A 37 -25.13 11.98 -9.38
N ILE A 38 -24.28 11.17 -9.97
CA ILE A 38 -24.17 9.75 -9.71
C ILE A 38 -22.71 9.44 -9.35
N THR A 39 -22.53 8.76 -8.23
CA THR A 39 -21.19 8.35 -7.75
C THR A 39 -21.11 6.84 -7.77
N VAL A 40 -20.09 6.33 -8.41
CA VAL A 40 -19.89 4.88 -8.58
C VAL A 40 -18.44 4.51 -8.32
N ARG A 41 -18.20 3.27 -7.90
CA ARG A 41 -16.89 2.68 -7.80
C ARG A 41 -16.59 1.88 -9.05
N GLY A 42 -15.44 2.16 -9.67
CA GLY A 42 -14.88 1.32 -10.71
C GLY A 42 -13.70 0.51 -10.18
N ASN A 43 -13.55 -0.71 -10.70
CA ASN A 43 -12.48 -1.62 -10.36
C ASN A 43 -11.85 -2.17 -11.63
N ALA A 44 -10.54 -2.42 -11.56
CA ALA A 44 -9.83 -3.19 -12.57
C ALA A 44 -8.83 -4.12 -11.87
N GLU A 45 -8.63 -5.29 -12.46
CA GLU A 45 -7.74 -6.32 -11.95
C GLU A 45 -6.90 -6.87 -13.11
N ALA A 46 -5.67 -7.26 -12.80
CA ALA A 46 -4.81 -8.02 -13.70
C ALA A 46 -3.93 -8.98 -12.91
N ASP A 47 -3.67 -10.14 -13.49
CA ASP A 47 -2.77 -11.13 -12.94
C ASP A 47 -1.36 -10.91 -13.49
N TYR A 48 -0.39 -10.85 -12.57
CA TYR A 48 1.03 -10.74 -12.90
C TYR A 48 1.76 -11.96 -12.36
N GLU A 49 2.64 -12.52 -13.16
CA GLU A 49 3.51 -13.59 -12.76
C GLU A 49 4.46 -13.10 -11.67
N ASN A 50 4.69 -13.91 -10.63
CA ASN A 50 5.64 -13.57 -9.58
C ASN A 50 7.07 -13.68 -10.12
N GLN A 51 7.89 -12.67 -9.86
CA GLN A 51 9.21 -12.51 -10.46
C GLN A 51 10.33 -12.38 -9.42
N ILE A 52 9.97 -12.25 -8.15
CA ILE A 52 10.92 -12.02 -7.06
C ILE A 52 10.68 -13.07 -5.98
N SER A 53 11.76 -13.68 -5.50
CA SER A 53 11.79 -14.43 -4.24
C SER A 53 12.17 -13.48 -3.11
N SER A 54 11.29 -13.32 -2.13
CA SER A 54 11.51 -12.51 -0.94
C SER A 54 11.77 -13.39 0.26
N TYR A 55 12.79 -13.06 1.03
CA TYR A 55 13.20 -13.75 2.24
C TYR A 55 13.25 -12.78 3.40
N SER A 56 12.93 -13.25 4.60
CA SER A 56 13.15 -12.52 5.84
C SER A 56 14.00 -13.41 6.76
N LEU A 57 15.20 -12.94 7.08
CA LEU A 57 16.17 -13.63 7.93
C LEU A 57 16.31 -12.86 9.24
N THR A 58 15.95 -13.50 10.34
CA THR A 58 16.17 -12.96 11.69
C THR A 58 17.33 -13.69 12.35
N ILE A 59 18.35 -12.93 12.75
CA ILE A 59 19.53 -13.41 13.49
C ILE A 59 19.38 -12.97 14.94
N GLU A 60 19.58 -13.88 15.89
CA GLU A 60 19.40 -13.63 17.32
C GLU A 60 20.61 -14.09 18.12
N TYR A 61 21.04 -13.23 19.05
CA TYR A 61 22.08 -13.54 20.06
C TYR A 61 21.62 -13.14 21.42
N HIS A 62 22.05 -13.86 22.43
CA HIS A 62 21.76 -13.57 23.84
C HIS A 62 23.00 -13.81 24.70
N ASP A 63 23.19 -12.95 25.70
CA ASP A 63 24.25 -13.05 26.73
C ASP A 63 23.79 -12.33 28.00
N ILE A 64 24.39 -12.70 29.15
CA ILE A 64 24.19 -11.96 30.41
C ILE A 64 24.75 -10.53 30.27
N ASP A 65 25.81 -10.38 29.50
CA ASP A 65 26.46 -9.10 29.17
C ASP A 65 25.86 -8.52 27.90
N LYS A 66 25.31 -7.30 28.02
CA LYS A 66 24.64 -6.60 26.92
C LYS A 66 25.57 -6.34 25.74
N GLU A 67 26.79 -5.88 26.04
CA GLU A 67 27.78 -5.54 25.04
C GLU A 67 28.18 -6.77 24.21
N LYS A 68 28.34 -7.92 24.85
CA LYS A 68 28.65 -9.19 24.17
C LYS A 68 27.52 -9.68 23.27
N ALA A 69 26.27 -9.59 23.73
CA ALA A 69 25.12 -9.94 22.90
C ALA A 69 25.07 -9.08 21.62
N ILE A 70 25.32 -7.77 21.74
CA ILE A 70 25.34 -6.83 20.61
C ILE A 70 26.56 -7.08 19.70
N GLU A 71 27.75 -7.30 20.23
CA GLU A 71 28.97 -7.55 19.46
C GLU A 71 28.82 -8.82 18.60
N SER A 72 28.39 -9.93 19.22
CA SER A 72 28.16 -11.20 18.52
C SER A 72 27.10 -11.06 17.41
N LEU A 73 26.00 -10.34 17.67
CA LEU A 73 24.99 -10.05 16.67
C LEU A 73 25.57 -9.26 15.50
N ASN A 74 26.29 -8.15 15.77
CA ASN A 74 26.85 -7.28 14.75
C ASN A 74 27.85 -8.00 13.85
N GLU A 75 28.72 -8.84 14.45
CA GLU A 75 29.69 -9.65 13.72
C GLU A 75 28.95 -10.59 12.75
N LYS A 76 27.96 -11.36 13.25
CA LYS A 76 27.22 -12.32 12.42
C LYS A 76 26.39 -11.63 11.35
N VAL A 77 25.74 -10.50 11.66
CA VAL A 77 24.98 -9.70 10.67
C VAL A 77 25.90 -9.19 9.56
N THR A 78 27.08 -8.67 9.91
CA THR A 78 28.05 -8.17 8.93
C THR A 78 28.52 -9.29 8.01
N GLU A 79 28.97 -10.41 8.55
CA GLU A 79 29.35 -11.61 7.78
C GLU A 79 28.21 -12.08 6.85
N THR A 80 26.98 -12.09 7.35
CA THR A 80 25.82 -12.53 6.58
C THR A 80 25.51 -11.59 5.41
N ILE A 81 25.54 -10.28 5.65
CA ILE A 81 25.30 -9.26 4.60
C ILE A 81 26.41 -9.35 3.52
N GLU A 82 27.66 -9.56 3.91
CA GLU A 82 28.76 -9.76 2.95
C GLU A 82 28.53 -11.00 2.08
N LYS A 83 28.17 -12.14 2.66
CA LYS A 83 27.85 -13.35 1.91
C LYS A 83 26.65 -13.15 0.96
N ILE A 84 25.61 -12.43 1.38
CA ILE A 84 24.46 -12.10 0.52
C ILE A 84 24.91 -11.24 -0.67
N LYS A 85 25.80 -10.26 -0.46
CA LYS A 85 26.36 -9.44 -1.54
C LYS A 85 27.28 -10.24 -2.46
N GLU A 86 28.13 -11.10 -1.92
CA GLU A 86 28.96 -12.02 -2.69
C GLU A 86 28.16 -13.00 -3.54
N PHE A 87 27.00 -13.43 -3.05
CA PHE A 87 26.04 -14.20 -3.83
C PHE A 87 25.51 -13.43 -5.04
N GLY A 88 25.62 -12.11 -5.06
CA GLY A 88 25.22 -11.23 -6.17
C GLY A 88 23.90 -10.48 -5.95
N ILE A 89 23.45 -10.35 -4.71
CA ILE A 89 22.29 -9.52 -4.38
C ILE A 89 22.71 -8.05 -4.30
N ASP A 90 22.00 -7.19 -5.05
CA ASP A 90 22.21 -5.75 -5.01
C ASP A 90 21.87 -5.16 -3.63
N SER A 91 22.64 -4.16 -3.19
CA SER A 91 22.38 -3.49 -1.90
C SER A 91 20.99 -2.89 -1.77
N LYS A 92 20.35 -2.50 -2.88
CA LYS A 92 18.95 -2.00 -2.91
C LYS A 92 17.91 -3.07 -2.58
N ASP A 93 18.26 -4.34 -2.79
CA ASP A 93 17.41 -5.51 -2.54
C ASP A 93 17.70 -6.17 -1.17
N ILE A 94 18.58 -5.54 -0.36
CA ILE A 94 18.88 -5.92 1.03
C ILE A 94 18.38 -4.79 1.93
N LYS A 95 17.43 -5.08 2.80
CA LYS A 95 16.81 -4.09 3.69
C LYS A 95 16.83 -4.56 5.14
N THR A 96 17.34 -3.71 6.03
CA THR A 96 17.10 -3.90 7.47
C THR A 96 15.65 -3.62 7.78
N GLN A 97 14.96 -4.59 8.34
CA GLN A 97 13.56 -4.45 8.74
C GLN A 97 13.44 -4.04 10.21
N ASN A 98 14.19 -4.69 11.08
CA ASN A 98 14.11 -4.47 12.52
C ASN A 98 15.46 -4.73 13.19
N LEU A 99 15.74 -3.97 14.26
CA LEU A 99 16.78 -4.22 15.25
C LEU A 99 16.12 -4.09 16.63
N SER A 100 16.20 -5.14 17.43
CA SER A 100 15.64 -5.15 18.78
C SER A 100 16.69 -5.60 19.79
N ILE A 101 16.78 -4.88 20.91
CA ILE A 101 17.66 -5.21 22.04
C ILE A 101 16.83 -5.04 23.31
N TYR A 102 16.67 -6.12 24.07
CA TYR A 102 15.92 -6.09 25.32
C TYR A 102 16.48 -7.10 26.32
N GLN A 103 16.26 -6.86 27.60
CA GLN A 103 16.60 -7.81 28.64
C GLN A 103 15.37 -8.65 28.99
N ARG A 104 15.52 -9.96 28.99
CA ARG A 104 14.48 -10.87 29.42
C ARG A 104 14.41 -10.93 30.93
N GLU A 105 13.22 -11.04 31.47
CA GLU A 105 13.00 -11.29 32.87
C GLU A 105 12.68 -12.77 33.09
N GLU A 106 13.25 -13.36 34.15
CA GLU A 106 13.02 -14.74 34.58
C GLU A 106 12.13 -14.76 35.82
N PRO A 107 11.00 -15.50 35.81
CA PRO A 107 10.18 -15.63 36.99
C PRO A 107 10.84 -16.54 38.05
N TYR A 108 10.75 -16.14 39.31
CA TYR A 108 11.13 -16.96 40.45
C TYR A 108 10.08 -16.87 41.57
N ILE A 109 10.03 -17.89 42.47
CA ILE A 109 9.08 -17.92 43.56
C ILE A 109 9.81 -17.53 44.84
N GLU A 110 9.28 -16.51 45.55
CA GLU A 110 9.73 -16.10 46.85
C GLU A 110 8.50 -15.89 47.76
N ASP A 111 8.48 -16.55 48.90
CA ASP A 111 7.37 -16.54 49.85
C ASP A 111 6.00 -16.91 49.24
N GLY A 112 5.98 -17.83 48.27
CA GLY A 112 4.75 -18.25 47.57
C GLY A 112 4.24 -17.24 46.54
N VAL A 113 4.98 -16.17 46.27
CA VAL A 113 4.65 -15.13 45.28
C VAL A 113 5.62 -15.21 44.12
N THR A 114 5.10 -15.15 42.87
CA THR A 114 5.93 -15.06 41.69
C THR A 114 6.51 -13.64 41.56
N LYS A 115 7.84 -13.58 41.58
CA LYS A 115 8.62 -12.35 41.31
C LYS A 115 9.43 -12.52 40.04
N TYR A 116 9.94 -11.41 39.47
CA TYR A 116 10.75 -11.41 38.25
C TYR A 116 12.11 -10.80 38.57
N LYS A 117 13.16 -11.36 37.98
CA LYS A 117 14.52 -10.83 38.04
C LYS A 117 15.08 -10.69 36.62
N PRO A 118 15.94 -9.68 36.35
CA PRO A 118 16.64 -9.56 35.09
C PRO A 118 17.43 -10.83 34.77
N ASN A 119 17.38 -11.27 33.51
CA ASN A 119 18.12 -12.40 32.97
C ASN A 119 18.98 -11.92 31.79
N GLU A 120 19.18 -12.75 30.79
CA GLU A 120 20.00 -12.47 29.61
C GLU A 120 19.46 -11.32 28.77
N TRP A 121 20.36 -10.61 28.12
CA TRP A 121 20.07 -9.67 27.06
C TRP A 121 19.87 -10.42 25.74
N TYR A 122 18.82 -10.07 25.04
CA TYR A 122 18.50 -10.55 23.70
C TYR A 122 18.73 -9.43 22.71
N ALA A 123 19.49 -9.71 21.67
CA ALA A 123 19.71 -8.84 20.53
C ALA A 123 19.27 -9.57 19.26
N SER A 124 18.40 -8.98 18.46
CA SER A 124 17.93 -9.56 17.21
C SER A 124 17.97 -8.56 16.07
N TYR A 125 18.24 -9.06 14.87
CA TYR A 125 18.35 -8.26 13.65
C TYR A 125 17.63 -8.99 12.52
N THR A 126 16.66 -8.33 11.90
CA THR A 126 15.92 -8.88 10.76
C THR A 126 16.33 -8.19 9.47
N ILE A 127 16.67 -9.00 8.48
CA ILE A 127 17.08 -8.59 7.13
C ILE A 127 16.06 -9.14 6.14
N ASP A 128 15.48 -8.27 5.32
CA ASP A 128 14.72 -8.67 4.14
C ASP A 128 15.64 -8.68 2.93
N VAL A 129 15.57 -9.78 2.16
CA VAL A 129 16.38 -10.01 0.96
C VAL A 129 15.46 -10.32 -0.21
N LYS A 130 15.64 -9.63 -1.34
CA LYS A 130 14.91 -9.87 -2.58
C LYS A 130 15.85 -10.46 -3.62
N LEU A 131 15.49 -11.62 -4.17
CA LEU A 131 16.18 -12.25 -5.28
C LEU A 131 15.33 -12.13 -6.55
N ARG A 132 15.88 -11.49 -7.58
CA ARG A 132 15.20 -11.25 -8.87
C ARG A 132 15.37 -12.39 -9.86
N ASP A 133 16.36 -13.23 -9.68
CA ASP A 133 16.58 -14.44 -10.46
C ASP A 133 16.02 -15.67 -9.73
N LEU A 134 14.78 -16.04 -10.02
CA LEU A 134 14.09 -17.16 -9.39
C LEU A 134 14.83 -18.50 -9.56
N SER A 135 15.61 -18.67 -10.62
CA SER A 135 16.36 -19.91 -10.86
C SER A 135 17.39 -20.21 -9.78
N ARG A 136 17.86 -19.17 -9.07
CA ARG A 136 18.84 -19.24 -7.98
C ARG A 136 18.23 -19.28 -6.58
N SER A 137 16.90 -19.37 -6.49
CA SER A 137 16.19 -19.33 -5.19
C SER A 137 16.60 -20.47 -4.27
N ILE A 138 16.83 -21.66 -4.81
CA ILE A 138 17.30 -22.84 -4.03
C ILE A 138 18.68 -22.58 -3.45
N GLU A 139 19.61 -22.02 -4.24
CA GLU A 139 20.96 -21.68 -3.78
C GLU A 139 20.95 -20.63 -2.67
N LEU A 140 20.15 -19.58 -2.83
CA LEU A 140 20.02 -18.53 -1.80
C LEU A 140 19.36 -19.09 -0.53
N THR A 141 18.35 -19.96 -0.68
CA THR A 141 17.73 -20.63 0.48
C THR A 141 18.76 -21.45 1.26
N ALA A 142 19.61 -22.20 0.55
CA ALA A 142 20.66 -22.98 1.18
C ALA A 142 21.69 -22.10 1.91
N LEU A 143 22.09 -20.97 1.31
CA LEU A 143 22.99 -20.00 1.92
C LEU A 143 22.39 -19.40 3.21
N LEU A 144 21.16 -18.92 3.14
CA LEU A 144 20.49 -18.24 4.26
C LEU A 144 20.13 -19.20 5.40
N SER A 145 19.68 -20.43 5.07
CA SER A 145 19.39 -21.46 6.07
C SER A 145 20.63 -22.00 6.79
N GLY A 146 21.82 -21.82 6.20
CA GLY A 146 23.10 -22.15 6.82
C GLY A 146 23.62 -21.10 7.82
N VAL A 147 22.94 -19.99 8.02
CA VAL A 147 23.33 -18.98 9.01
C VAL A 147 22.96 -19.45 10.41
N GLU A 148 23.97 -19.52 11.29
CA GLU A 148 23.77 -19.93 12.67
C GLU A 148 22.96 -18.91 13.47
N ASN A 149 22.23 -19.36 14.48
CA ASN A 149 21.39 -18.54 15.35
C ASN A 149 20.40 -17.67 14.57
N SER A 150 19.82 -18.23 13.49
CA SER A 150 18.87 -17.50 12.67
C SER A 150 17.60 -18.28 12.40
N ASN A 151 16.53 -17.52 12.10
CA ASN A 151 15.27 -18.04 11.60
C ASN A 151 15.02 -17.45 10.21
N LEU A 152 14.82 -18.32 9.23
CA LEU A 152 14.53 -17.96 7.85
C LEU A 152 13.06 -18.14 7.52
N TRP A 153 12.45 -17.10 6.94
CA TRP A 153 11.12 -17.12 6.35
C TRP A 153 11.23 -16.89 4.85
N GLY A 154 10.55 -17.70 4.06
CA GLY A 154 10.61 -17.64 2.61
C GLY A 154 11.21 -18.90 1.98
N PRO A 155 11.31 -18.93 0.63
CA PRO A 155 10.96 -17.82 -0.27
C PRO A 155 9.46 -17.52 -0.32
N ASN A 156 9.09 -16.23 -0.25
CA ASN A 156 7.79 -15.76 -0.65
C ASN A 156 7.89 -15.20 -2.06
N LEU A 157 7.08 -15.72 -2.97
CA LEU A 157 7.11 -15.29 -4.36
C LEU A 157 6.17 -14.10 -4.54
N ILE A 158 6.72 -13.00 -5.02
CA ILE A 158 6.03 -11.73 -5.16
C ILE A 158 6.23 -11.13 -6.55
N ILE A 159 5.34 -10.24 -6.94
CA ILE A 159 5.50 -9.44 -8.15
C ILE A 159 6.57 -8.37 -7.97
N ASP A 160 7.19 -7.96 -9.07
CA ASP A 160 7.94 -6.71 -9.11
C ASP A 160 6.97 -5.57 -9.41
N GLU A 161 6.72 -4.71 -8.41
CA GLU A 161 5.80 -3.57 -8.57
C GLU A 161 6.21 -2.63 -9.71
N SER A 162 7.49 -2.58 -10.07
CA SER A 162 7.96 -1.78 -11.20
C SER A 162 7.50 -2.31 -12.56
N ASN A 163 7.07 -3.58 -12.61
CA ASN A 163 6.57 -4.25 -13.81
C ASN A 163 5.03 -4.26 -13.89
N THR A 164 4.33 -3.67 -12.91
CA THR A 164 2.87 -3.51 -12.96
C THR A 164 2.51 -2.32 -13.85
N ASN A 165 1.48 -2.47 -14.66
CA ASN A 165 0.98 -1.38 -15.51
C ASN A 165 -0.15 -0.63 -14.79
N ASP A 166 0.21 0.10 -13.73
CA ASP A 166 -0.73 0.82 -12.87
C ASP A 166 -1.60 1.83 -13.63
N ASP A 167 -1.00 2.56 -14.59
CA ASP A 167 -1.72 3.54 -15.40
C ASP A 167 -2.83 2.89 -16.25
N GLU A 168 -2.56 1.72 -16.80
CA GLU A 168 -3.56 0.95 -17.54
C GLU A 168 -4.67 0.44 -16.65
N LEU A 169 -4.34 -0.07 -15.46
CA LEU A 169 -5.33 -0.54 -14.49
C LEU A 169 -6.21 0.61 -13.99
N LEU A 170 -5.64 1.77 -13.68
CA LEU A 170 -6.40 2.95 -13.29
C LEU A 170 -7.33 3.41 -14.42
N SER A 171 -6.85 3.40 -15.66
CA SER A 171 -7.66 3.74 -16.84
C SER A 171 -8.86 2.79 -17.00
N LYS A 172 -8.63 1.48 -16.87
CA LYS A 172 -9.69 0.45 -16.90
C LYS A 172 -10.68 0.60 -15.74
N ALA A 173 -10.20 0.97 -14.55
CA ALA A 173 -11.07 1.21 -13.42
C ALA A 173 -12.00 2.42 -13.64
N VAL A 174 -11.49 3.50 -14.26
CA VAL A 174 -12.30 4.67 -14.64
C VAL A 174 -13.34 4.29 -15.71
N GLU A 175 -12.98 3.46 -16.68
CA GLU A 175 -13.89 2.96 -17.71
C GLU A 175 -15.00 2.08 -17.09
N ASP A 176 -14.66 1.18 -16.18
CA ASP A 176 -15.63 0.37 -15.43
C ASP A 176 -16.60 1.25 -14.63
N ALA A 177 -16.10 2.29 -13.94
CA ALA A 177 -16.94 3.26 -13.24
C ALA A 177 -17.92 3.94 -14.20
N ARG A 178 -17.47 4.34 -15.39
CA ARG A 178 -18.31 4.96 -16.39
C ARG A 178 -19.40 4.01 -16.88
N ASN A 179 -19.05 2.78 -17.24
CA ASN A 179 -19.99 1.76 -17.70
C ASN A 179 -21.05 1.44 -16.64
N LYS A 180 -20.67 1.39 -15.37
CA LYS A 180 -21.61 1.21 -14.25
C LYS A 180 -22.55 2.40 -14.10
N ALA A 181 -22.01 3.63 -14.16
CA ALA A 181 -22.79 4.84 -14.09
C ALA A 181 -23.83 4.94 -15.21
N GLU A 182 -23.44 4.59 -16.45
CA GLU A 182 -24.32 4.59 -17.62
C GLU A 182 -25.47 3.60 -17.47
N LYS A 183 -25.20 2.38 -17.00
CA LYS A 183 -26.23 1.38 -16.71
C LYS A 183 -27.20 1.85 -15.63
N MET A 184 -26.71 2.45 -14.55
CA MET A 184 -27.54 2.97 -13.47
C MET A 184 -28.36 4.18 -13.92
N ALA A 185 -27.79 5.11 -14.68
CA ALA A 185 -28.46 6.28 -15.22
C ALA A 185 -29.60 5.86 -16.20
N ALA A 186 -29.32 4.91 -17.08
CA ALA A 186 -30.32 4.37 -18.00
C ALA A 186 -31.52 3.74 -17.28
N GLY A 187 -31.29 3.01 -16.17
CA GLY A 187 -32.37 2.44 -15.36
C GLY A 187 -33.27 3.49 -14.70
N MET A 188 -32.84 4.73 -14.59
CA MET A 188 -33.59 5.87 -14.07
C MET A 188 -34.13 6.80 -15.17
N GLY A 189 -33.96 6.46 -16.45
CA GLY A 189 -34.35 7.29 -17.59
C GLY A 189 -33.44 8.50 -17.80
N GLY A 190 -32.24 8.53 -17.17
CA GLY A 190 -31.26 9.59 -17.29
C GLY A 190 -30.06 9.19 -18.15
N LYS A 191 -29.11 10.13 -18.33
CA LYS A 191 -27.84 9.93 -19.03
C LYS A 191 -26.68 10.45 -18.19
N VAL A 192 -25.54 9.77 -18.30
CA VAL A 192 -24.28 10.22 -17.66
C VAL A 192 -23.74 11.44 -18.43
N GLY A 193 -23.39 12.48 -17.68
CA GLY A 193 -22.75 13.69 -18.19
C GLY A 193 -21.23 13.65 -18.03
N LYS A 194 -20.66 14.82 -17.75
CA LYS A 194 -19.21 14.97 -17.53
C LYS A 194 -18.79 14.42 -16.17
N VAL A 195 -17.54 14.05 -16.07
CA VAL A 195 -16.88 13.76 -14.79
C VAL A 195 -16.79 15.03 -13.95
N LEU A 196 -17.19 14.97 -12.69
CA LEU A 196 -17.09 16.05 -11.72
C LEU A 196 -15.96 15.82 -10.72
N LYS A 197 -15.71 14.56 -10.36
CA LYS A 197 -14.69 14.18 -9.38
C LYS A 197 -14.21 12.77 -9.67
N ILE A 198 -12.90 12.55 -9.50
CA ILE A 198 -12.27 11.22 -9.47
C ILE A 198 -11.43 11.17 -8.20
N GLU A 199 -11.56 10.09 -7.47
CA GLU A 199 -10.72 9.78 -6.31
C GLU A 199 -10.21 8.34 -6.46
N GLU A 200 -8.91 8.19 -6.43
CA GLU A 200 -8.30 6.88 -6.29
C GLU A 200 -8.50 6.39 -4.86
N ILE A 201 -8.94 5.15 -4.73
CA ILE A 201 -8.95 4.48 -3.42
C ILE A 201 -7.63 3.76 -3.31
N ASN A 202 -6.67 4.40 -2.67
CA ASN A 202 -5.49 3.69 -2.19
C ASN A 202 -5.99 2.73 -1.11
N MET A 203 -6.31 1.51 -1.48
CA MET A 203 -6.25 0.45 -0.50
C MET A 203 -4.76 0.35 -0.18
N ASP A 204 -4.39 0.94 0.97
CA ASP A 204 -3.06 0.72 1.52
C ASP A 204 -2.76 -0.75 1.31
N SER A 205 -1.61 -1.03 0.74
CA SER A 205 -1.11 -2.37 0.39
C SER A 205 -0.91 -3.28 1.61
N GLY A 206 -1.64 -3.03 2.67
CA GLY A 206 -1.84 -3.84 3.85
C GLY A 206 -2.82 -4.99 3.67
N SER A 207 -3.56 -5.05 2.58
CA SER A 207 -4.19 -6.29 2.18
C SER A 207 -3.15 -7.16 1.48
N SER A 208 -2.27 -7.73 2.29
CA SER A 208 -1.69 -9.01 1.96
C SER A 208 -2.86 -9.91 1.57
N ILE A 209 -3.07 -10.06 0.27
CA ILE A 209 -3.74 -11.24 -0.20
C ILE A 209 -2.76 -12.35 0.17
N TYR A 210 -2.94 -12.91 1.34
CA TYR A 210 -2.28 -14.15 1.68
C TYR A 210 -2.81 -15.16 0.67
N PRO A 211 -1.96 -15.73 -0.20
CA PRO A 211 -2.30 -16.99 -0.79
C PRO A 211 -2.47 -17.93 0.41
N LEU A 212 -3.66 -18.45 0.61
CA LEU A 212 -4.02 -19.29 1.76
C LEU A 212 -3.44 -20.70 1.60
N ASP A 213 -2.36 -20.85 0.87
CA ASP A 213 -1.61 -22.10 0.77
C ASP A 213 -0.32 -21.95 1.56
N LYS A 214 -0.34 -22.61 2.72
CA LYS A 214 0.86 -22.84 3.53
C LYS A 214 1.86 -23.66 2.72
N TYR A 215 2.72 -22.97 1.98
CA TYR A 215 3.88 -23.64 1.43
C TYR A 215 4.89 -23.85 2.56
N TYR A 216 4.87 -25.03 3.13
CA TYR A 216 6.03 -25.55 3.82
C TYR A 216 7.11 -25.76 2.75
N VAL A 217 8.08 -24.86 2.69
CA VAL A 217 9.31 -25.15 1.94
C VAL A 217 10.01 -26.26 2.70
N GLY A 218 9.81 -27.48 2.23
CA GLY A 218 10.63 -28.62 2.66
C GLY A 218 12.08 -28.32 2.31
N VAL A 219 12.98 -28.40 3.28
CA VAL A 219 14.42 -28.44 3.07
C VAL A 219 14.71 -29.70 2.22
N GLY A 220 14.70 -29.58 0.89
CA GLY A 220 14.79 -30.75 0.04
C GLY A 220 14.78 -30.53 -1.47
N GLY A 221 15.08 -29.32 -1.96
CA GLY A 221 15.34 -29.11 -3.40
C GLY A 221 14.13 -29.32 -4.31
N ALA A 222 12.90 -29.19 -3.82
CA ALA A 222 11.72 -29.17 -4.67
C ALA A 222 11.72 -27.93 -5.58
N PRO A 223 11.27 -28.05 -6.86
CA PRO A 223 11.17 -26.93 -7.76
C PRO A 223 10.23 -25.86 -7.18
N ILE A 224 10.59 -24.59 -7.38
CA ILE A 224 9.78 -23.44 -6.96
C ILE A 224 8.92 -23.03 -8.14
N GLU A 225 7.59 -23.10 -7.97
CA GLU A 225 6.63 -22.65 -8.97
C GLU A 225 6.25 -21.18 -8.67
N PRO A 226 6.47 -20.24 -9.61
CA PRO A 226 6.31 -18.81 -9.33
C PRO A 226 4.86 -18.41 -9.04
N GLY A 227 3.86 -19.04 -9.67
CA GLY A 227 2.47 -18.62 -9.54
C GLY A 227 2.22 -17.20 -10.05
N SER A 228 1.02 -16.68 -9.78
CA SER A 228 0.64 -15.30 -10.12
C SER A 228 -0.01 -14.59 -8.95
N THR A 229 0.11 -13.26 -8.94
CA THR A 229 -0.53 -12.37 -7.98
C THR A 229 -1.48 -11.44 -8.71
N THR A 230 -2.73 -11.37 -8.26
CA THR A 230 -3.72 -10.42 -8.79
C THR A 230 -3.50 -9.03 -8.21
N VAL A 231 -3.29 -8.05 -9.06
CA VAL A 231 -3.21 -6.62 -8.68
C VAL A 231 -4.53 -5.96 -9.04
N SER A 232 -5.12 -5.24 -8.09
CA SER A 232 -6.37 -4.51 -8.30
C SER A 232 -6.17 -3.01 -8.07
N ARG A 233 -6.91 -2.18 -8.85
CA ARG A 233 -7.02 -0.74 -8.63
C ARG A 233 -8.49 -0.36 -8.58
N SER A 234 -8.80 0.58 -7.70
CA SER A 234 -10.17 1.04 -7.50
C SER A 234 -10.24 2.56 -7.52
N VAL A 235 -11.27 3.09 -8.18
CA VAL A 235 -11.54 4.52 -8.21
C VAL A 235 -13.00 4.80 -7.84
N VAL A 236 -13.26 5.94 -7.22
CA VAL A 236 -14.60 6.50 -7.06
C VAL A 236 -14.74 7.67 -8.00
N VAL A 237 -15.73 7.58 -8.87
CA VAL A 237 -16.00 8.62 -9.87
C VAL A 237 -17.38 9.19 -9.68
N THR A 238 -17.46 10.53 -9.61
CA THR A 238 -18.73 11.26 -9.57
C THR A 238 -18.97 11.91 -10.93
N PHE A 239 -20.11 11.57 -11.53
CA PHE A 239 -20.56 12.11 -12.81
C PHE A 239 -21.75 13.05 -12.59
N GLU A 240 -21.90 14.02 -13.50
CA GLU A 240 -23.16 14.75 -13.68
C GLU A 240 -24.23 13.80 -14.23
N LEU A 241 -25.46 13.87 -13.70
CA LEU A 241 -26.60 13.12 -14.22
C LEU A 241 -27.52 14.10 -15.00
N LYS A 242 -27.85 13.74 -16.24
CA LYS A 242 -28.70 14.49 -17.14
C LYS A 242 -30.02 13.78 -17.40
#